data_9bb36ddf572b855b7f112d55000544b1
#
_entry.id   9bb36ddf572b855b7f112d55000544b1
#
_cell.length_a   1.000
_cell.length_b   1.000
_cell.length_c   1.000
_cell.angle_alpha   90.00
_cell.angle_beta   90.00
_cell.angle_gamma   90.00
#
_symmetry.space_group_name_H-M   'P 1'
#
loop_
_entity.id
_entity.type
_entity.pdbx_description
1 polymer ?
#
loop_
_entity_poly.entity_id
_entity_poly.type
_entity_poly.pdbx_seq_one_letter_code
_entity_poly.pdbx_strand_id
1 'polypeptide(L)'
;MAAAKVSSRFASAADSTSPFRVSVINDEISQDFAHVCAVAALDFGMNWIELRSMWKKNVVNLDEKEVAEARDILEKYQLRVTDIASPLFKVDWPGAPRSKFSEGKSFGANFDWKQQDEVLDRAIEMAKAFKTDRVRCFDFWRLENQAPYRAAMNEKLLEAADKAGQKGITLVLENESACNTATGAEAAKVLDAVKSRYLMLNWDPGNAAASGEIPYPDGYSLLPKDRIGHCHCKDAVKKGKGYDWAPMGGGVIDWLGQFNALKRDGYHYAVSLETHWNGGGSPEECSRKSWAGMKKLLQQAEAL
;
A
#
# COMPACT_ATOMS: atom_id res chain seq x y z
N MET A 1 -10.63 45.39 25.29
CA MET A 1 -10.03 44.38 24.38
C MET A 1 -10.62 43.02 24.72
N ALA A 2 -11.54 42.55 23.92
CA ALA A 2 -12.23 41.27 24.15
C ALA A 2 -11.47 40.18 23.38
N ALA A 3 -10.87 39.24 24.10
CA ALA A 3 -10.26 38.04 23.52
C ALA A 3 -11.36 37.08 23.05
N ALA A 4 -11.48 36.93 21.74
CA ALA A 4 -12.37 35.95 21.15
C ALA A 4 -11.85 34.54 21.47
N LYS A 5 -12.58 33.79 22.29
CA LYS A 5 -12.40 32.35 22.46
C LYS A 5 -12.81 31.68 21.16
N VAL A 6 -11.82 31.21 20.40
CA VAL A 6 -12.03 30.24 19.34
C VAL A 6 -12.37 28.92 20.03
N SER A 7 -13.66 28.64 20.10
CA SER A 7 -14.15 27.35 20.60
C SER A 7 -13.87 26.30 19.51
N SER A 8 -12.85 25.49 19.67
CA SER A 8 -12.58 24.34 18.79
C SER A 8 -13.72 23.33 18.95
N ARG A 9 -14.63 23.33 18.01
CA ARG A 9 -15.53 22.19 17.78
C ARG A 9 -14.74 21.11 17.07
N PHE A 10 -13.84 20.45 17.76
CA PHE A 10 -13.47 19.08 17.37
C PHE A 10 -14.63 18.19 17.83
N ALA A 11 -15.56 17.93 16.91
CA ALA A 11 -16.44 16.80 17.07
C ALA A 11 -15.53 15.59 17.27
N SER A 12 -15.70 14.86 18.36
CA SER A 12 -15.17 13.52 18.54
C SER A 12 -15.40 12.78 17.25
N ALA A 13 -14.34 12.34 16.58
CA ALA A 13 -14.46 11.49 15.43
C ALA A 13 -15.25 10.26 15.90
N ALA A 14 -16.53 10.18 15.52
CA ALA A 14 -17.30 8.98 15.69
C ALA A 14 -16.48 7.88 15.05
N ASP A 15 -16.29 6.75 15.74
CA ASP A 15 -15.69 5.55 15.14
C ASP A 15 -16.36 5.37 13.79
N SER A 16 -15.58 5.41 12.70
CA SER A 16 -16.13 5.30 11.37
C SER A 16 -16.91 4.00 11.31
N THR A 17 -18.14 4.03 10.82
CA THR A 17 -18.98 2.83 10.63
C THR A 17 -18.42 1.91 9.54
N SER A 18 -17.35 2.35 8.87
CA SER A 18 -16.67 1.56 7.84
C SER A 18 -16.08 0.27 8.41
N PRO A 19 -16.31 -0.88 7.76
CA PRO A 19 -15.63 -2.13 8.10
C PRO A 19 -14.13 -2.07 7.80
N PHE A 20 -13.68 -1.07 7.03
CA PHE A 20 -12.30 -0.91 6.56
C PHE A 20 -11.58 0.25 7.24
N ARG A 21 -10.26 0.17 7.30
CA ARG A 21 -9.38 1.30 7.59
C ARG A 21 -9.15 2.06 6.29
N VAL A 22 -10.00 3.05 5.99
CA VAL A 22 -9.89 3.84 4.75
C VAL A 22 -8.70 4.79 4.86
N SER A 23 -7.76 4.69 3.92
CA SER A 23 -6.50 5.45 3.93
C SER A 23 -6.07 5.90 2.53
N VAL A 24 -5.00 6.65 2.49
CA VAL A 24 -4.31 7.08 1.26
C VAL A 24 -2.81 6.96 1.47
N ILE A 25 -2.07 6.61 0.42
CA ILE A 25 -0.60 6.68 0.43
C ILE A 25 -0.20 8.16 0.41
N ASN A 26 0.55 8.56 1.39
CA ASN A 26 0.81 9.98 1.70
C ASN A 26 1.41 10.76 0.53
N ASP A 27 2.41 10.24 -0.16
CA ASP A 27 3.12 10.94 -1.24
C ASP A 27 2.41 10.93 -2.61
N GLU A 28 1.25 10.28 -2.70
CA GLU A 28 0.32 10.47 -3.82
C GLU A 28 -0.35 11.87 -3.79
N ILE A 29 -0.28 12.57 -2.66
CA ILE A 29 -0.79 13.94 -2.50
C ILE A 29 0.33 14.95 -2.64
N SER A 30 1.38 14.84 -1.81
CA SER A 30 2.50 15.78 -1.75
C SER A 30 3.70 15.18 -0.98
N GLN A 31 4.85 15.82 -1.11
CA GLN A 31 6.02 15.57 -0.26
C GLN A 31 6.01 16.43 1.03
N ASP A 32 5.13 17.42 1.16
CA ASP A 32 4.89 18.16 2.40
C ASP A 32 3.97 17.35 3.31
N PHE A 33 4.56 16.68 4.30
CA PHE A 33 3.81 15.75 5.14
C PHE A 33 2.73 16.40 5.99
N ALA A 34 2.96 17.62 6.47
CA ALA A 34 1.96 18.33 7.25
C ALA A 34 0.73 18.72 6.38
N HIS A 35 0.97 19.14 5.15
CA HIS A 35 -0.08 19.41 4.17
C HIS A 35 -0.86 18.13 3.83
N VAL A 36 -0.15 17.03 3.56
CA VAL A 36 -0.78 15.72 3.30
C VAL A 36 -1.71 15.30 4.42
N CYS A 37 -1.25 15.38 5.67
CA CYS A 37 -2.07 15.02 6.83
C CYS A 37 -3.29 15.90 6.98
N ALA A 38 -3.18 17.22 6.67
CA ALA A 38 -4.31 18.12 6.64
C ALA A 38 -5.34 17.70 5.57
N VAL A 39 -4.91 17.42 4.34
CA VAL A 39 -5.78 16.97 3.25
C VAL A 39 -6.46 15.63 3.60
N ALA A 40 -5.70 14.65 4.07
CA ALA A 40 -6.25 13.34 4.44
C ALA A 40 -7.31 13.44 5.55
N ALA A 41 -7.00 14.17 6.64
CA ALA A 41 -7.89 14.26 7.78
C ALA A 41 -9.07 15.21 7.55
N LEU A 42 -8.82 16.42 7.04
CA LEU A 42 -9.82 17.49 7.00
C LEU A 42 -10.66 17.47 5.73
N ASP A 43 -10.03 17.18 4.57
CA ASP A 43 -10.72 17.24 3.28
C ASP A 43 -11.27 15.87 2.88
N PHE A 44 -10.50 14.79 3.12
CA PHE A 44 -10.94 13.43 2.81
C PHE A 44 -11.76 12.81 3.95
N GLY A 45 -11.60 13.29 5.18
CA GLY A 45 -12.28 12.77 6.36
C GLY A 45 -11.74 11.41 6.81
N MET A 46 -10.48 11.12 6.51
CA MET A 46 -9.82 9.87 6.87
C MET A 46 -9.26 9.91 8.29
N ASN A 47 -9.27 8.76 8.96
CA ASN A 47 -8.61 8.53 10.27
C ASN A 47 -7.30 7.74 10.12
N TRP A 48 -6.97 7.32 8.91
CA TRP A 48 -5.82 6.48 8.63
C TRP A 48 -5.04 7.01 7.43
N ILE A 49 -3.74 6.74 7.44
CA ILE A 49 -2.80 7.09 6.36
C ILE A 49 -1.77 5.98 6.19
N GLU A 50 -1.29 5.77 4.98
CA GLU A 50 -0.19 4.87 4.67
C GLU A 50 1.08 5.67 4.42
N LEU A 51 2.24 5.24 4.94
CA LEU A 51 3.48 5.98 4.86
C LEU A 51 4.46 5.37 3.86
N ARG A 52 4.78 6.09 2.77
CA ARG A 52 5.77 5.67 1.76
C ARG A 52 6.96 6.63 1.68
N SER A 53 6.72 7.88 1.35
CA SER A 53 7.79 8.89 1.33
C SER A 53 7.28 10.26 1.75
N MET A 54 8.16 11.06 2.36
CA MET A 54 7.90 12.44 2.78
C MET A 54 9.21 13.20 2.78
N TRP A 55 9.14 14.52 2.55
CA TRP A 55 10.33 15.37 2.48
C TRP A 55 11.39 14.85 1.49
N LYS A 56 10.94 14.18 0.41
CA LYS A 56 11.76 13.53 -0.63
C LYS A 56 12.62 12.36 -0.12
N LYS A 57 12.28 11.79 1.01
CA LYS A 57 12.90 10.58 1.59
C LYS A 57 11.87 9.47 1.68
N ASN A 58 12.29 8.24 1.40
CA ASN A 58 11.48 7.07 1.76
C ASN A 58 11.37 6.97 3.29
N VAL A 59 10.26 6.47 3.79
CA VAL A 59 9.99 6.36 5.24
C VAL A 59 11.08 5.59 6.00
N VAL A 60 11.72 4.59 5.38
CA VAL A 60 12.82 3.83 5.99
C VAL A 60 14.12 4.63 6.12
N ASN A 61 14.23 5.78 5.46
CA ASN A 61 15.40 6.66 5.49
C ASN A 61 15.25 7.86 6.43
N LEU A 62 14.13 7.97 7.13
CA LEU A 62 13.91 9.06 8.09
C LEU A 62 14.83 8.89 9.30
N ASP A 63 15.46 9.98 9.73
CA ASP A 63 16.20 9.99 10.97
C ASP A 63 15.27 10.16 12.20
N GLU A 64 15.84 10.06 13.41
CA GLU A 64 15.07 10.13 14.65
C GLU A 64 14.31 11.46 14.82
N LYS A 65 14.88 12.58 14.34
CA LYS A 65 14.25 13.90 14.41
C LYS A 65 13.07 13.97 13.46
N GLU A 66 13.24 13.48 12.23
CA GLU A 66 12.18 13.43 11.22
C GLU A 66 11.04 12.48 11.65
N VAL A 67 11.37 11.35 12.27
CA VAL A 67 10.37 10.44 12.85
C VAL A 67 9.58 11.13 13.97
N ALA A 68 10.25 11.88 14.86
CA ALA A 68 9.57 12.62 15.91
C ALA A 68 8.64 13.69 15.32
N GLU A 69 9.10 14.48 14.35
CA GLU A 69 8.32 15.50 13.66
C GLU A 69 7.09 14.88 12.95
N ALA A 70 7.27 13.76 12.25
CA ALA A 70 6.17 13.06 11.59
C ALA A 70 5.11 12.58 12.59
N ARG A 71 5.52 12.09 13.75
CA ARG A 71 4.60 11.66 14.82
C ARG A 71 3.80 12.83 15.38
N ASP A 72 4.44 13.97 15.62
CA ASP A 72 3.75 15.18 16.12
C ASP A 72 2.70 15.67 15.10
N ILE A 73 3.03 15.59 13.79
CA ILE A 73 2.09 15.93 12.72
C ILE A 73 0.91 14.94 12.71
N LEU A 74 1.16 13.63 12.79
CA LEU A 74 0.10 12.61 12.85
C LEU A 74 -0.82 12.81 14.06
N GLU A 75 -0.24 13.10 15.23
CA GLU A 75 -1.00 13.39 16.45
C GLU A 75 -1.86 14.64 16.30
N LYS A 76 -1.31 15.70 15.75
CA LYS A 76 -2.05 16.97 15.47
C LYS A 76 -3.31 16.73 14.64
N TYR A 77 -3.24 15.86 13.64
CA TYR A 77 -4.35 15.55 12.75
C TYR A 77 -5.13 14.29 13.15
N GLN A 78 -4.78 13.65 14.27
CA GLN A 78 -5.41 12.43 14.80
C GLN A 78 -5.40 11.27 13.80
N LEU A 79 -4.36 11.18 12.95
CA LEU A 79 -4.19 10.11 11.98
C LEU A 79 -3.43 8.94 12.57
N ARG A 80 -3.92 7.73 12.29
CA ARG A 80 -3.26 6.45 12.58
C ARG A 80 -2.63 5.89 11.31
N VAL A 81 -1.56 5.13 11.45
CA VAL A 81 -0.83 4.56 10.30
C VAL A 81 -1.31 3.15 10.03
N THR A 82 -1.66 2.86 8.77
CA THR A 82 -2.10 1.53 8.33
C THR A 82 -0.93 0.60 8.05
N ASP A 83 0.11 1.11 7.39
CA ASP A 83 1.22 0.34 6.86
C ASP A 83 2.47 1.23 6.66
N ILE A 84 3.63 0.63 6.72
CA ILE A 84 4.90 1.18 6.23
C ILE A 84 5.13 0.63 4.82
N ALA A 85 4.85 1.45 3.81
CA ALA A 85 5.03 1.09 2.40
C ALA A 85 6.53 1.07 2.03
N SER A 86 7.25 0.10 2.61
CA SER A 86 8.69 -0.07 2.45
C SER A 86 9.07 -0.57 1.06
N PRO A 87 10.32 -0.36 0.60
CA PRO A 87 10.85 -0.90 -0.65
C PRO A 87 11.46 -2.29 -0.48
N LEU A 88 11.22 -2.97 0.63
CA LEU A 88 11.82 -4.27 0.96
C LEU A 88 11.65 -5.26 -0.19
N PHE A 89 12.77 -5.84 -0.64
CA PHE A 89 12.89 -6.79 -1.74
C PHE A 89 12.50 -6.26 -3.14
N LYS A 90 12.41 -4.95 -3.33
CA LYS A 90 12.28 -4.36 -4.68
C LYS A 90 13.66 -4.21 -5.33
N VAL A 91 14.37 -5.32 -5.50
CA VAL A 91 15.75 -5.45 -6.00
C VAL A 91 15.91 -6.68 -6.91
N ASP A 92 17.03 -6.77 -7.63
CA ASP A 92 17.35 -7.98 -8.39
C ASP A 92 17.68 -9.16 -7.47
N TRP A 93 17.28 -10.37 -7.88
CA TRP A 93 17.66 -11.60 -7.20
C TRP A 93 19.12 -11.94 -7.50
N PRO A 94 19.98 -12.22 -6.48
CA PRO A 94 21.39 -12.53 -6.70
C PRO A 94 21.56 -13.83 -7.50
N GLY A 95 22.46 -13.77 -8.49
CA GLY A 95 22.75 -14.91 -9.36
C GLY A 95 21.73 -15.13 -10.50
N ALA A 96 20.63 -14.36 -10.56
CA ALA A 96 19.74 -14.33 -11.70
C ALA A 96 20.19 -13.30 -12.74
N PRO A 97 19.73 -13.41 -14.00
CA PRO A 97 19.86 -12.34 -14.98
C PRO A 97 19.24 -11.04 -14.46
N ARG A 98 19.88 -9.92 -14.78
CA ARG A 98 19.33 -8.60 -14.41
C ARG A 98 17.93 -8.41 -15.00
N SER A 99 16.99 -7.98 -14.19
CA SER A 99 15.64 -7.69 -14.64
C SER A 99 15.60 -6.44 -15.52
N LYS A 100 14.73 -6.42 -16.51
CA LYS A 100 14.43 -5.21 -17.30
C LYS A 100 13.80 -4.09 -16.47
N PHE A 101 13.31 -4.39 -15.29
CA PHE A 101 12.70 -3.45 -14.35
C PHE A 101 13.69 -2.88 -13.32
N SER A 102 14.95 -3.35 -13.30
CA SER A 102 15.96 -2.92 -12.31
C SER A 102 16.29 -1.44 -12.32
N GLU A 103 15.96 -0.72 -13.39
CA GLU A 103 16.15 0.73 -13.50
C GLU A 103 14.89 1.51 -13.10
N GLY A 104 13.90 0.82 -12.53
CA GLY A 104 12.65 1.42 -12.09
C GLY A 104 12.84 2.42 -10.94
N LYS A 105 11.93 3.39 -10.85
CA LYS A 105 11.91 4.36 -9.75
C LYS A 105 11.48 3.66 -8.47
N SER A 106 12.29 3.77 -7.41
CA SER A 106 12.02 3.16 -6.10
C SER A 106 11.60 4.20 -5.05
N PHE A 107 10.93 5.28 -5.43
CA PHE A 107 10.38 6.31 -4.52
C PHE A 107 11.37 6.74 -3.42
N GLY A 108 12.59 7.14 -3.84
CA GLY A 108 13.63 7.66 -2.94
C GLY A 108 14.39 6.59 -2.15
N ALA A 109 14.25 5.32 -2.50
CA ALA A 109 14.93 4.22 -1.83
C ALA A 109 15.59 3.29 -2.85
N ASN A 110 16.90 3.49 -3.07
CA ASN A 110 17.72 2.62 -3.90
C ASN A 110 18.61 1.78 -2.97
N PHE A 111 18.16 0.57 -2.67
CA PHE A 111 18.91 -0.39 -1.88
C PHE A 111 19.33 -1.56 -2.77
N ASP A 112 20.54 -2.08 -2.54
CA ASP A 112 20.99 -3.32 -3.17
C ASP A 112 20.57 -4.57 -2.35
N TRP A 113 20.89 -5.74 -2.88
CA TRP A 113 20.62 -7.02 -2.21
C TRP A 113 21.23 -7.11 -0.81
N LYS A 114 22.45 -6.61 -0.62
CA LYS A 114 23.17 -6.73 0.66
C LYS A 114 22.54 -5.89 1.78
N GLN A 115 21.79 -4.88 1.41
CA GLN A 115 21.12 -3.98 2.34
C GLN A 115 19.72 -4.46 2.75
N GLN A 116 19.19 -5.55 2.15
CA GLN A 116 17.78 -5.92 2.38
C GLN A 116 17.48 -6.32 3.83
N ASP A 117 18.43 -6.92 4.54
CA ASP A 117 18.26 -7.24 5.96
C ASP A 117 18.22 -5.96 6.83
N GLU A 118 19.01 -4.94 6.49
CA GLU A 118 18.97 -3.61 7.11
C GLU A 118 17.66 -2.89 6.80
N VAL A 119 17.19 -2.95 5.55
CA VAL A 119 15.88 -2.39 5.14
C VAL A 119 14.74 -3.03 5.93
N LEU A 120 14.77 -4.35 6.13
CA LEU A 120 13.77 -5.05 6.94
C LEU A 120 13.81 -4.55 8.40
N ASP A 121 14.99 -4.50 9.01
CA ASP A 121 15.14 -4.04 10.39
C ASP A 121 14.63 -2.60 10.53
N ARG A 122 15.00 -1.72 9.60
CA ARG A 122 14.58 -0.33 9.59
C ARG A 122 13.07 -0.17 9.38
N ALA A 123 12.47 -0.97 8.48
CA ALA A 123 11.02 -0.96 8.27
C ALA A 123 10.25 -1.42 9.52
N ILE A 124 10.77 -2.42 10.24
CA ILE A 124 10.21 -2.86 11.52
C ILE A 124 10.31 -1.76 12.59
N GLU A 125 11.43 -1.02 12.66
CA GLU A 125 11.59 0.13 13.55
C GLU A 125 10.55 1.22 13.24
N MET A 126 10.37 1.55 11.96
CA MET A 126 9.36 2.51 11.52
C MET A 126 7.95 2.06 11.88
N ALA A 127 7.61 0.79 11.63
CA ALA A 127 6.31 0.26 12.02
C ALA A 127 6.03 0.44 13.52
N LYS A 128 7.02 0.18 14.37
CA LYS A 128 6.90 0.40 15.82
C LYS A 128 6.80 1.88 16.18
N ALA A 129 7.62 2.73 15.56
CA ALA A 129 7.63 4.18 15.81
C ALA A 129 6.28 4.82 15.46
N PHE A 130 5.67 4.38 14.35
CA PHE A 130 4.38 4.86 13.88
C PHE A 130 3.17 4.03 14.33
N LYS A 131 3.38 3.04 15.23
CA LYS A 131 2.33 2.23 15.87
C LYS A 131 1.45 1.47 14.87
N THR A 132 2.04 0.96 13.80
CA THR A 132 1.41 0.01 12.89
C THR A 132 2.02 -1.39 13.04
N ASP A 133 1.26 -2.41 12.66
CA ASP A 133 1.70 -3.80 12.70
C ASP A 133 2.00 -4.38 11.31
N ARG A 134 2.04 -3.52 10.28
CA ARG A 134 2.23 -3.93 8.90
C ARG A 134 3.37 -3.21 8.21
N VAL A 135 4.08 -3.98 7.38
CA VAL A 135 5.18 -3.52 6.52
C VAL A 135 5.02 -4.15 5.14
N ARG A 136 4.93 -3.31 4.11
CA ARG A 136 4.92 -3.78 2.73
C ARG A 136 6.27 -4.39 2.34
N CYS A 137 6.22 -5.46 1.54
CA CYS A 137 7.37 -6.03 0.86
C CYS A 137 7.00 -6.43 -0.57
N PHE A 138 8.03 -6.78 -1.34
CA PHE A 138 7.90 -7.32 -2.69
C PHE A 138 8.56 -8.70 -2.78
N ASP A 139 8.61 -9.30 -3.98
CA ASP A 139 9.31 -10.55 -4.23
C ASP A 139 10.30 -10.44 -5.40
N PHE A 140 11.11 -9.39 -5.34
CA PHE A 140 12.21 -9.07 -6.26
C PHE A 140 11.71 -8.64 -7.66
N TRP A 141 12.57 -7.92 -8.41
CA TRP A 141 12.27 -7.54 -9.78
C TRP A 141 11.95 -8.74 -10.65
N ARG A 142 10.94 -8.61 -11.49
CA ARG A 142 10.41 -9.68 -12.33
C ARG A 142 11.45 -10.23 -13.28
N LEU A 143 11.64 -11.55 -13.23
CA LEU A 143 12.48 -12.33 -14.14
C LEU A 143 11.63 -12.87 -15.29
N GLU A 144 12.23 -12.99 -16.47
CA GLU A 144 11.57 -13.67 -17.60
C GLU A 144 11.31 -15.16 -17.30
N ASN A 145 12.26 -15.80 -16.62
CA ASN A 145 12.09 -17.15 -16.09
C ASN A 145 12.45 -17.15 -14.60
N GLN A 146 11.45 -17.13 -13.74
CA GLN A 146 11.62 -17.18 -12.29
C GLN A 146 11.70 -18.62 -11.74
N ALA A 147 11.35 -19.63 -12.53
CA ALA A 147 11.23 -21.01 -12.04
C ALA A 147 12.50 -21.54 -11.33
N PRO A 148 13.72 -21.30 -11.83
CA PRO A 148 14.94 -21.77 -11.15
C PRO A 148 15.19 -21.13 -9.77
N TYR A 149 14.62 -19.97 -9.51
CA TYR A 149 14.89 -19.17 -8.33
C TYR A 149 13.70 -19.11 -7.35
N ARG A 150 12.50 -19.54 -7.79
CA ARG A 150 11.24 -19.37 -7.03
C ARG A 150 11.29 -19.98 -5.64
N ALA A 151 11.87 -21.18 -5.50
CA ALA A 151 11.99 -21.84 -4.19
C ALA A 151 12.82 -20.99 -3.19
N ALA A 152 13.98 -20.51 -3.63
CA ALA A 152 14.86 -19.70 -2.79
C ALA A 152 14.25 -18.31 -2.48
N MET A 153 13.51 -17.72 -3.42
CA MET A 153 12.77 -16.47 -3.15
C MET A 153 11.68 -16.68 -2.09
N ASN A 154 10.95 -17.80 -2.16
CA ASN A 154 9.95 -18.16 -1.15
C ASN A 154 10.57 -18.40 0.23
N GLU A 155 11.73 -19.03 0.29
CA GLU A 155 12.49 -19.23 1.53
C GLU A 155 12.91 -17.88 2.13
N LYS A 156 13.43 -16.95 1.32
CA LYS A 156 13.79 -15.60 1.79
C LYS A 156 12.59 -14.81 2.30
N LEU A 157 11.43 -14.95 1.66
CA LEU A 157 10.19 -14.34 2.15
C LEU A 157 9.75 -14.96 3.49
N LEU A 158 9.88 -16.27 3.65
CA LEU A 158 9.58 -16.97 4.91
C LEU A 158 10.47 -16.48 6.04
N GLU A 159 11.81 -16.46 5.83
CA GLU A 159 12.78 -15.96 6.81
C GLU A 159 12.46 -14.53 7.25
N ALA A 160 12.20 -13.64 6.28
CA ALA A 160 11.88 -12.25 6.58
C ALA A 160 10.55 -12.11 7.33
N ALA A 161 9.53 -12.85 6.94
CA ALA A 161 8.22 -12.86 7.61
C ALA A 161 8.34 -13.37 9.06
N ASP A 162 9.09 -14.43 9.29
CA ASP A 162 9.28 -14.98 10.64
C ASP A 162 10.12 -14.01 11.51
N LYS A 163 11.15 -13.36 10.96
CA LYS A 163 11.91 -12.32 11.65
C LYS A 163 11.01 -11.13 12.04
N ALA A 164 10.16 -10.65 11.13
CA ALA A 164 9.21 -9.59 11.39
C ALA A 164 8.17 -10.03 12.44
N GLY A 165 7.68 -11.27 12.34
CA GLY A 165 6.71 -11.86 13.25
C GLY A 165 7.19 -11.97 14.68
N GLN A 166 8.48 -12.26 14.92
CA GLN A 166 9.12 -12.24 16.23
C GLN A 166 9.09 -10.84 16.88
N LYS A 167 8.90 -9.80 16.09
CA LYS A 167 8.77 -8.40 16.53
C LYS A 167 7.32 -7.91 16.54
N GLY A 168 6.34 -8.79 16.25
CA GLY A 168 4.92 -8.47 16.19
C GLY A 168 4.49 -7.75 14.91
N ILE A 169 5.28 -7.85 13.84
CA ILE A 169 5.01 -7.22 12.55
C ILE A 169 4.65 -8.27 11.51
N THR A 170 3.66 -7.97 10.69
CA THR A 170 3.24 -8.77 9.54
C THR A 170 3.74 -8.11 8.26
N LEU A 171 4.45 -8.86 7.42
CA LEU A 171 4.79 -8.42 6.08
C LEU A 171 3.56 -8.56 5.16
N VAL A 172 3.29 -7.57 4.35
CA VAL A 172 2.26 -7.60 3.33
C VAL A 172 2.91 -7.51 1.95
N LEU A 173 2.93 -8.66 1.25
CA LEU A 173 3.49 -8.80 -0.09
C LEU A 173 2.58 -8.12 -1.10
N GLU A 174 3.05 -7.08 -1.76
CA GLU A 174 2.31 -6.44 -2.85
C GLU A 174 2.48 -7.23 -4.15
N ASN A 175 1.37 -7.55 -4.81
CA ASN A 175 1.42 -7.96 -6.20
C ASN A 175 1.68 -6.74 -7.10
N GLU A 176 2.87 -6.70 -7.70
CA GLU A 176 3.39 -5.59 -8.48
C GLU A 176 3.83 -6.08 -9.86
N SER A 177 3.38 -5.41 -10.91
CA SER A 177 3.65 -5.80 -12.30
C SER A 177 5.14 -5.90 -12.64
N ALA A 178 5.97 -5.10 -11.99
CA ALA A 178 7.42 -5.11 -12.14
C ALA A 178 8.13 -6.16 -11.26
N CYS A 179 7.42 -6.87 -10.38
CA CYS A 179 7.94 -7.91 -9.49
C CYS A 179 7.50 -9.32 -9.94
N ASN A 180 8.08 -10.35 -9.31
CA ASN A 180 7.80 -11.74 -9.71
C ASN A 180 6.38 -12.20 -9.38
N THR A 181 5.69 -11.53 -8.45
CA THR A 181 4.27 -11.71 -8.16
C THR A 181 3.50 -10.48 -8.63
N ALA A 182 2.70 -10.61 -9.68
CA ALA A 182 1.97 -9.50 -10.30
C ALA A 182 0.45 -9.68 -10.30
N THR A 183 -0.03 -10.93 -10.21
CA THR A 183 -1.45 -11.29 -10.34
C THR A 183 -1.97 -12.02 -9.10
N GLY A 184 -3.28 -12.13 -8.97
CA GLY A 184 -3.92 -12.94 -7.93
C GLY A 184 -3.53 -14.42 -8.04
N ALA A 185 -3.43 -14.93 -9.26
CA ALA A 185 -2.99 -16.31 -9.51
C ALA A 185 -1.54 -16.56 -9.06
N GLU A 186 -0.63 -15.61 -9.28
CA GLU A 186 0.76 -15.69 -8.81
C GLU A 186 0.83 -15.54 -7.28
N ALA A 187 0.09 -14.59 -6.71
CA ALA A 187 0.01 -14.35 -5.27
C ALA A 187 -0.50 -15.58 -4.50
N ALA A 188 -1.55 -16.23 -5.01
CA ALA A 188 -2.08 -17.46 -4.41
C ALA A 188 -1.00 -18.56 -4.31
N LYS A 189 -0.17 -18.74 -5.36
CA LYS A 189 0.94 -19.71 -5.36
C LYS A 189 2.01 -19.37 -4.32
N VAL A 190 2.38 -18.08 -4.19
CA VAL A 190 3.37 -17.67 -3.18
C VAL A 190 2.84 -17.88 -1.78
N LEU A 191 1.59 -17.46 -1.51
CA LEU A 191 0.96 -17.65 -0.21
C LEU A 191 0.76 -19.14 0.14
N ASP A 192 0.55 -19.98 -0.86
CA ASP A 192 0.51 -21.43 -0.66
C ASP A 192 1.91 -22.03 -0.36
N ALA A 193 2.95 -21.51 -0.97
CA ALA A 193 4.33 -21.99 -0.73
C ALA A 193 4.93 -21.45 0.58
N VAL A 194 4.62 -20.19 0.97
CA VAL A 194 5.15 -19.55 2.18
C VAL A 194 4.14 -19.64 3.32
N LYS A 195 4.31 -20.65 4.18
CA LYS A 195 3.36 -20.99 5.26
C LYS A 195 3.58 -20.19 6.55
N SER A 196 3.99 -18.93 6.46
CA SER A 196 4.07 -18.05 7.62
C SER A 196 2.78 -17.25 7.78
N ARG A 197 2.23 -17.20 9.00
CA ARG A 197 1.11 -16.31 9.33
C ARG A 197 1.48 -14.83 9.32
N TYR A 198 2.78 -14.55 9.29
CA TYR A 198 3.35 -13.21 9.26
C TYR A 198 3.68 -12.73 7.83
N LEU A 199 3.30 -13.50 6.81
CA LEU A 199 3.25 -13.05 5.43
C LEU A 199 1.80 -13.04 4.98
N MET A 200 1.27 -11.87 4.70
CA MET A 200 -0.05 -11.68 4.09
C MET A 200 0.11 -10.98 2.73
N LEU A 201 -0.98 -10.79 2.02
CA LEU A 201 -1.00 -10.08 0.75
C LEU A 201 -1.39 -8.62 0.97
N ASN A 202 -0.69 -7.71 0.31
CA ASN A 202 -1.22 -6.41 -0.08
C ASN A 202 -1.83 -6.58 -1.48
N TRP A 203 -3.15 -6.81 -1.53
CA TRP A 203 -3.86 -7.03 -2.78
C TRP A 203 -3.99 -5.73 -3.57
N ASP A 204 -3.43 -5.71 -4.77
CA ASP A 204 -3.51 -4.60 -5.71
C ASP A 204 -4.20 -5.03 -7.01
N PRO A 205 -5.51 -4.80 -7.13
CA PRO A 205 -6.28 -5.05 -8.36
C PRO A 205 -5.78 -4.27 -9.58
N GLY A 206 -5.26 -3.05 -9.38
CA GLY A 206 -4.70 -2.23 -10.45
C GLY A 206 -3.47 -2.88 -11.10
N ASN A 207 -2.54 -3.37 -10.29
CA ASN A 207 -1.36 -4.08 -10.76
C ASN A 207 -1.72 -5.41 -11.45
N ALA A 208 -2.72 -6.12 -10.94
CA ALA A 208 -3.24 -7.35 -11.55
C ALA A 208 -3.84 -7.06 -12.93
N ALA A 209 -4.67 -6.01 -13.05
CA ALA A 209 -5.24 -5.57 -14.32
C ALA A 209 -4.14 -5.15 -15.31
N ALA A 210 -3.15 -4.36 -14.88
CA ALA A 210 -2.02 -3.95 -15.70
C ALA A 210 -1.18 -5.14 -16.19
N SER A 211 -1.23 -6.27 -15.47
CA SER A 211 -0.60 -7.55 -15.82
C SER A 211 -1.48 -8.46 -16.67
N GLY A 212 -2.68 -7.99 -17.07
CA GLY A 212 -3.59 -8.68 -17.98
C GLY A 212 -4.58 -9.64 -17.32
N GLU A 213 -4.65 -9.67 -15.98
CA GLU A 213 -5.67 -10.44 -15.24
C GLU A 213 -6.97 -9.63 -15.12
N ILE A 214 -8.10 -10.29 -15.02
CA ILE A 214 -9.35 -9.71 -14.50
C ILE A 214 -9.27 -9.81 -12.98
N PRO A 215 -8.97 -8.70 -12.26
CA PRO A 215 -8.64 -8.81 -10.84
C PRO A 215 -9.85 -9.23 -10.00
N TYR A 216 -11.03 -8.72 -10.32
CA TYR A 216 -12.31 -9.16 -9.75
C TYR A 216 -13.31 -9.47 -10.87
N PRO A 217 -14.00 -10.63 -10.83
CA PRO A 217 -13.92 -11.62 -9.74
C PRO A 217 -12.74 -12.61 -9.84
N ASP A 218 -12.07 -12.75 -11.00
CA ASP A 218 -11.24 -13.91 -11.32
C ASP A 218 -10.01 -14.01 -10.40
N GLY A 219 -9.12 -13.01 -10.40
CA GLY A 219 -7.92 -13.00 -9.57
C GLY A 219 -8.24 -13.10 -8.07
N TYR A 220 -9.21 -12.30 -7.61
CA TYR A 220 -9.64 -12.31 -6.21
C TYR A 220 -10.18 -13.68 -5.76
N SER A 221 -10.87 -14.41 -6.62
CA SER A 221 -11.45 -15.72 -6.28
C SER A 221 -10.39 -16.74 -5.87
N LEU A 222 -9.18 -16.63 -6.41
CA LEU A 222 -8.04 -17.53 -6.15
C LEU A 222 -7.34 -17.26 -4.82
N LEU A 223 -7.50 -16.08 -4.24
CA LEU A 223 -6.79 -15.66 -3.04
C LEU A 223 -7.35 -16.32 -1.77
N PRO A 224 -6.50 -16.73 -0.82
CA PRO A 224 -6.93 -17.08 0.53
C PRO A 224 -7.35 -15.80 1.27
N LYS A 225 -8.65 -15.66 1.56
CA LYS A 225 -9.25 -14.41 2.05
C LYS A 225 -8.72 -13.99 3.41
N ASP A 226 -8.40 -14.94 4.26
CA ASP A 226 -7.78 -14.75 5.58
C ASP A 226 -6.31 -14.31 5.52
N ARG A 227 -5.69 -14.38 4.33
CA ARG A 227 -4.32 -13.96 4.07
C ARG A 227 -4.22 -12.61 3.35
N ILE A 228 -5.32 -11.89 3.13
CA ILE A 228 -5.30 -10.52 2.61
C ILE A 228 -5.14 -9.58 3.80
N GLY A 229 -4.00 -8.89 3.92
CA GLY A 229 -3.64 -8.04 5.05
C GLY A 229 -3.68 -6.55 4.77
N HIS A 230 -3.70 -6.17 3.50
CA HIS A 230 -3.79 -4.79 2.99
C HIS A 230 -4.41 -4.82 1.60
N CYS A 231 -4.96 -3.69 1.14
CA CYS A 231 -5.49 -3.56 -0.22
C CYS A 231 -5.17 -2.18 -0.77
N HIS A 232 -4.44 -2.11 -1.89
CA HIS A 232 -4.26 -0.89 -2.65
C HIS A 232 -5.42 -0.67 -3.60
N CYS A 233 -5.91 0.55 -3.62
CA CYS A 233 -7.04 0.97 -4.45
C CYS A 233 -6.54 1.92 -5.53
N LYS A 234 -6.33 1.40 -6.73
CA LYS A 234 -6.06 2.17 -7.94
C LYS A 234 -6.77 1.55 -9.13
N ASP A 235 -7.17 2.39 -10.06
CA ASP A 235 -7.91 1.93 -11.22
C ASP A 235 -7.08 2.06 -12.50
N ALA A 236 -7.41 1.25 -13.49
CA ALA A 236 -6.67 1.15 -14.74
C ALA A 236 -7.62 1.19 -15.94
N VAL A 237 -7.15 1.72 -17.05
CA VAL A 237 -7.83 1.70 -18.35
C VAL A 237 -6.98 0.99 -19.39
N LYS A 238 -7.61 0.33 -20.36
CA LYS A 238 -6.90 -0.23 -21.50
C LYS A 238 -6.36 0.89 -22.38
N LYS A 239 -5.08 0.78 -22.76
CA LYS A 239 -4.40 1.72 -23.67
C LYS A 239 -3.59 0.94 -24.71
N GLY A 240 -4.10 0.83 -25.90
CA GLY A 240 -3.48 0.01 -26.94
C GLY A 240 -3.39 -1.46 -26.52
N LYS A 241 -2.16 -2.01 -26.49
CA LYS A 241 -1.88 -3.38 -26.02
C LYS A 241 -1.58 -3.47 -24.53
N GLY A 242 -1.55 -2.34 -23.79
CA GLY A 242 -1.25 -2.26 -22.36
C GLY A 242 -2.35 -1.56 -21.58
N TYR A 243 -1.95 -1.01 -20.44
CA TYR A 243 -2.83 -0.28 -19.53
C TYR A 243 -2.20 1.06 -19.17
N ASP A 244 -3.04 2.01 -18.76
CA ASP A 244 -2.68 3.27 -18.13
C ASP A 244 -3.52 3.42 -16.85
N TRP A 245 -3.13 4.34 -15.96
CA TRP A 245 -3.88 4.56 -14.73
C TRP A 245 -5.10 5.46 -14.97
N ALA A 246 -6.13 5.27 -14.18
CA ALA A 246 -7.36 6.05 -14.18
C ALA A 246 -7.71 6.53 -12.77
N PRO A 247 -8.51 7.60 -12.62
CA PRO A 247 -9.10 7.90 -11.32
C PRO A 247 -10.03 6.77 -10.89
N MET A 248 -10.12 6.51 -9.60
CA MET A 248 -10.96 5.45 -9.05
C MET A 248 -12.40 5.54 -9.56
N GLY A 249 -12.91 4.40 -10.06
CA GLY A 249 -14.24 4.28 -10.68
C GLY A 249 -14.31 4.78 -12.12
N GLY A 250 -13.19 5.23 -12.70
CA GLY A 250 -13.09 5.63 -14.11
C GLY A 250 -12.42 4.59 -15.01
N GLY A 251 -11.98 3.46 -14.43
CA GLY A 251 -11.27 2.41 -15.13
C GLY A 251 -12.12 1.18 -15.46
N VAL A 252 -11.42 0.05 -15.60
CA VAL A 252 -12.03 -1.23 -16.02
C VAL A 252 -12.26 -2.20 -14.85
N ILE A 253 -11.83 -1.85 -13.65
CA ILE A 253 -11.91 -2.73 -12.47
C ILE A 253 -13.29 -2.58 -11.83
N ASP A 254 -13.96 -3.71 -11.57
CA ASP A 254 -15.21 -3.72 -10.79
C ASP A 254 -14.92 -3.49 -9.30
N TRP A 255 -14.65 -2.23 -8.94
CA TRP A 255 -14.38 -1.83 -7.58
C TRP A 255 -15.59 -1.96 -6.65
N LEU A 256 -16.80 -1.81 -7.16
CA LEU A 256 -18.00 -2.03 -6.35
C LEU A 256 -18.12 -3.50 -5.97
N GLY A 257 -17.94 -4.40 -6.93
CA GLY A 257 -17.90 -5.84 -6.68
C GLY A 257 -16.77 -6.22 -5.72
N GLN A 258 -15.57 -5.64 -5.90
CA GLN A 258 -14.41 -5.89 -5.04
C GLN A 258 -14.65 -5.44 -3.59
N PHE A 259 -15.17 -4.25 -3.33
CA PHE A 259 -15.49 -3.79 -1.96
C PHE A 259 -16.59 -4.63 -1.30
N ASN A 260 -17.63 -4.98 -2.05
CA ASN A 260 -18.67 -5.89 -1.56
C ASN A 260 -18.12 -7.27 -1.20
N ALA A 261 -17.18 -7.79 -2.00
CA ALA A 261 -16.53 -9.07 -1.73
C ALA A 261 -15.63 -9.00 -0.49
N LEU A 262 -14.80 -7.96 -0.35
CA LEU A 262 -13.98 -7.74 0.84
C LEU A 262 -14.84 -7.70 2.11
N LYS A 263 -15.95 -6.94 2.09
CA LYS A 263 -16.89 -6.86 3.21
C LYS A 263 -17.54 -8.21 3.53
N ARG A 264 -18.06 -8.91 2.52
CA ARG A 264 -18.67 -10.23 2.67
C ARG A 264 -17.72 -11.25 3.26
N ASP A 265 -16.44 -11.21 2.86
CA ASP A 265 -15.43 -12.16 3.26
C ASP A 265 -14.76 -11.77 4.60
N GLY A 266 -15.29 -10.75 5.30
CA GLY A 266 -14.86 -10.34 6.65
C GLY A 266 -13.55 -9.56 6.70
N TYR A 267 -13.12 -8.99 5.58
CA TYR A 267 -11.92 -8.15 5.55
C TYR A 267 -12.12 -6.88 6.38
N HIS A 268 -11.15 -6.55 7.24
CA HIS A 268 -11.25 -5.43 8.21
C HIS A 268 -9.95 -4.61 8.30
N TYR A 269 -9.04 -4.83 7.36
CA TYR A 269 -7.77 -4.08 7.27
C TYR A 269 -7.92 -2.84 6.37
N ALA A 270 -6.80 -2.31 5.88
CA ALA A 270 -6.80 -1.10 5.10
C ALA A 270 -7.25 -1.30 3.66
N VAL A 271 -8.08 -0.36 3.18
CA VAL A 271 -8.26 -0.07 1.76
C VAL A 271 -7.62 1.31 1.53
N SER A 272 -6.47 1.33 0.87
CA SER A 272 -5.60 2.50 0.75
C SER A 272 -5.58 3.02 -0.67
N LEU A 273 -5.98 4.26 -0.85
CA LEU A 273 -5.95 4.92 -2.16
C LEU A 273 -4.50 5.08 -2.63
N GLU A 274 -4.19 4.50 -3.77
CA GLU A 274 -2.94 4.71 -4.50
C GLU A 274 -3.27 5.27 -5.89
N THR A 275 -3.17 6.58 -6.05
CA THR A 275 -3.72 7.26 -7.23
C THR A 275 -3.00 6.87 -8.52
N HIS A 276 -1.67 6.94 -8.58
CA HIS A 276 -0.82 6.76 -9.77
C HIS A 276 -1.29 7.48 -11.05
N TRP A 277 -2.57 7.81 -11.16
CA TRP A 277 -3.11 8.58 -12.27
C TRP A 277 -2.61 10.03 -12.22
N ASN A 278 -2.17 10.55 -13.36
CA ASN A 278 -1.55 11.87 -13.46
C ASN A 278 -2.25 12.80 -14.49
N GLY A 279 -3.42 12.41 -14.97
CA GLY A 279 -4.17 13.17 -15.99
C GLY A 279 -5.01 14.33 -15.44
N GLY A 280 -4.95 14.64 -14.16
CA GLY A 280 -5.82 15.61 -13.48
C GLY A 280 -5.16 16.92 -13.05
N GLY A 281 -3.88 17.12 -13.34
CA GLY A 281 -3.12 18.29 -12.88
C GLY A 281 -2.02 17.90 -11.88
N SER A 282 -1.96 18.54 -10.71
CA SER A 282 -1.03 18.20 -9.65
C SER A 282 -1.34 16.82 -9.03
N PRO A 283 -0.39 16.19 -8.34
CA PRO A 283 -0.64 14.94 -7.60
C PRO A 283 -1.84 15.03 -6.65
N GLU A 284 -1.97 16.16 -5.94
CA GLU A 284 -3.12 16.41 -5.05
C GLU A 284 -4.45 16.47 -5.81
N GLU A 285 -4.53 17.18 -6.94
CA GLU A 285 -5.76 17.24 -7.75
C GLU A 285 -6.14 15.86 -8.28
N CYS A 286 -5.15 15.06 -8.67
CA CYS A 286 -5.35 13.67 -9.07
C CYS A 286 -5.88 12.82 -7.92
N SER A 287 -5.31 12.94 -6.72
CA SER A 287 -5.74 12.21 -5.53
C SER A 287 -7.12 12.66 -5.06
N ARG A 288 -7.46 13.94 -5.14
CA ARG A 288 -8.81 14.45 -4.85
C ARG A 288 -9.87 13.83 -5.78
N LYS A 289 -9.57 13.75 -7.08
CA LYS A 289 -10.47 13.11 -8.06
C LYS A 289 -10.62 11.60 -7.79
N SER A 290 -9.52 10.90 -7.57
CA SER A 290 -9.53 9.47 -7.25
C SER A 290 -10.27 9.20 -5.94
N TRP A 291 -10.05 10.03 -4.91
CA TRP A 291 -10.79 9.93 -3.66
C TRP A 291 -12.30 10.12 -3.84
N ALA A 292 -12.71 11.09 -4.63
CA ALA A 292 -14.14 11.31 -4.90
C ALA A 292 -14.80 10.07 -5.53
N GLY A 293 -14.11 9.39 -6.45
CA GLY A 293 -14.55 8.13 -7.04
C GLY A 293 -14.57 6.97 -6.04
N MET A 294 -13.49 6.78 -5.28
CA MET A 294 -13.40 5.75 -4.25
C MET A 294 -14.48 5.93 -3.16
N LYS A 295 -14.67 7.16 -2.70
CA LYS A 295 -15.70 7.50 -1.71
C LYS A 295 -17.10 7.10 -2.17
N LYS A 296 -17.45 7.42 -3.43
CA LYS A 296 -18.73 7.03 -4.02
C LYS A 296 -18.90 5.51 -4.06
N LEU A 297 -17.86 4.78 -4.47
CA LEU A 297 -17.89 3.31 -4.53
C LEU A 297 -18.03 2.67 -3.15
N LEU A 298 -17.30 3.20 -2.13
CA LEU A 298 -17.43 2.75 -0.75
C LEU A 298 -18.83 3.02 -0.19
N GLN A 299 -19.43 4.17 -0.50
CA GLN A 299 -20.81 4.49 -0.11
C GLN A 299 -21.82 3.54 -0.77
N GLN A 300 -21.64 3.22 -2.06
CA GLN A 300 -22.49 2.25 -2.76
C GLN A 300 -22.34 0.83 -2.19
N ALA A 301 -21.18 0.47 -1.70
CA ALA A 301 -20.92 -0.80 -1.00
C ALA A 301 -21.37 -0.77 0.48
N GLU A 302 -21.94 0.34 0.97
CA GLU A 302 -22.26 0.52 2.40
C GLU A 302 -21.05 0.22 3.30
N ALA A 303 -19.88 0.77 2.93
CA ALA A 303 -18.59 0.51 3.55
C ALA A 303 -17.85 1.80 3.96
N LEU A 304 -18.59 2.91 4.07
CA LEU A 304 -18.04 4.21 4.52
C LEU A 304 -18.95 4.85 5.54
#